data_de3d1766c63c89fa8c1289c7f1c61fab
#
_entry.id   de3d1766c63c89fa8c1289c7f1c61fab
#
_cell.length_a   1.000
_cell.length_b   1.000
_cell.length_c   1.000
_cell.angle_alpha   90.00
_cell.angle_beta   90.00
_cell.angle_gamma   90.00
#
_symmetry.space_group_name_H-M   'P 1'
#
loop_
_entity.id
_entity.type
_entity.pdbx_description
1 polymer ?
#
loop_
_entity_poly.entity_id
_entity_poly.type
_entity_poly.pdbx_seq_one_letter_code
_entity_poly.pdbx_strand_id
1 'polypeptide(L)'
;MRYIFKNYAGFAKNNRSLFVLAIITIWISAMILHLSYGVYQNAHIIWKGNYDTETSNNYIEFTFSTDKGKEVTKADLTRCFNRIVDSMDIIQASGNSDFVLFDGYTPLDWGYPTETLSSSDKQRADPNIKLVIDSSGLRAPAIIFDNMLKYGFSNGGRWTDEDEASGRQVALFWDYQAQESPSDDFVSPECALNEDGSVTIDGKKYEIIGYQNFFLPPLIPYGSLDDNVVFSSGKFVFREWVSVTSYATITDILKEELGDRVQILHEQRSHEEDAHYTYSAAITIVILLALIAVTDLLIVYQYYVKRNEYKRCIFRICGMSRWKAIGIQFGECLLLTIPVYVIAAVTFAFGILPRLTPYFVYMKYSFSPQIYAAIFGIYIACTSIFCLIALWIENHRHTIVDIYGGN
;
A
#
# COMPACT_ATOMS: atom_id res chain seq x y z
N MET A 1 -31.09 -34.09 -13.28
CA MET A 1 -30.86 -34.00 -11.85
C MET A 1 -30.87 -35.38 -11.16
N ARG A 2 -31.93 -36.15 -11.20
CA ARG A 2 -32.06 -37.46 -10.50
C ARG A 2 -30.89 -38.43 -10.79
N TYR A 3 -30.44 -38.53 -12.04
CA TYR A 3 -29.30 -39.37 -12.44
C TYR A 3 -27.97 -38.93 -11.87
N ILE A 4 -27.71 -37.62 -11.79
CA ILE A 4 -26.48 -37.05 -11.22
C ILE A 4 -26.37 -37.46 -9.75
N PHE A 5 -27.43 -37.26 -8.96
CA PHE A 5 -27.44 -37.66 -7.54
C PHE A 5 -27.27 -39.15 -7.33
N LYS A 6 -27.94 -39.99 -8.17
CA LYS A 6 -27.83 -41.44 -8.07
C LYS A 6 -26.40 -41.92 -8.37
N ASN A 7 -25.77 -41.35 -9.40
CA ASN A 7 -24.42 -41.72 -9.78
C ASN A 7 -23.40 -41.23 -8.74
N TYR A 8 -23.57 -40.01 -8.21
CA TYR A 8 -22.77 -39.46 -7.13
C TYR A 8 -22.84 -40.35 -5.88
N ALA A 9 -24.01 -40.68 -5.42
CA ALA A 9 -24.20 -41.58 -4.28
C ALA A 9 -23.59 -42.98 -4.52
N GLY A 10 -23.77 -43.53 -5.74
CA GLY A 10 -23.14 -44.79 -6.15
C GLY A 10 -21.61 -44.72 -6.15
N PHE A 11 -21.03 -43.61 -6.62
CA PHE A 11 -19.58 -43.39 -6.58
C PHE A 11 -19.07 -43.33 -5.14
N ALA A 12 -19.70 -42.54 -4.28
CA ALA A 12 -19.35 -42.42 -2.87
C ALA A 12 -19.40 -43.76 -2.13
N LYS A 13 -20.39 -44.61 -2.44
CA LYS A 13 -20.55 -45.94 -1.84
C LYS A 13 -19.49 -46.93 -2.31
N ASN A 14 -19.24 -46.97 -3.62
CA ASN A 14 -18.39 -48.00 -4.25
C ASN A 14 -16.91 -47.68 -4.26
N ASN A 15 -16.52 -46.38 -4.11
CA ASN A 15 -15.14 -45.92 -4.17
C ASN A 15 -14.83 -44.98 -2.98
N ARG A 16 -15.07 -45.47 -1.75
CA ARG A 16 -14.98 -44.65 -0.52
C ARG A 16 -13.63 -43.92 -0.35
N SER A 17 -12.52 -44.63 -0.52
CA SER A 17 -11.18 -44.05 -0.35
C SER A 17 -10.92 -42.93 -1.34
N LEU A 18 -11.33 -43.11 -2.57
CA LEU A 18 -11.17 -42.15 -3.63
C LEU A 18 -12.08 -40.91 -3.46
N PHE A 19 -13.27 -41.15 -2.98
CA PHE A 19 -14.22 -40.10 -2.65
C PHE A 19 -13.70 -39.22 -1.50
N VAL A 20 -13.17 -39.86 -0.44
CA VAL A 20 -12.54 -39.14 0.68
C VAL A 20 -11.30 -38.36 0.21
N LEU A 21 -10.46 -38.99 -0.61
CA LEU A 21 -9.29 -38.33 -1.18
C LEU A 21 -9.69 -37.07 -1.98
N ALA A 22 -10.71 -37.20 -2.84
CA ALA A 22 -11.21 -36.07 -3.63
C ALA A 22 -11.74 -34.93 -2.74
N ILE A 23 -12.47 -35.24 -1.67
CA ILE A 23 -12.94 -34.24 -0.69
C ILE A 23 -11.75 -33.52 -0.05
N ILE A 24 -10.76 -34.28 0.45
CA ILE A 24 -9.59 -33.70 1.12
C ILE A 24 -8.82 -32.80 0.16
N THR A 25 -8.57 -33.23 -1.07
CA THR A 25 -7.84 -32.45 -2.06
C THR A 25 -8.57 -31.17 -2.44
N ILE A 26 -9.88 -31.23 -2.69
CA ILE A 26 -10.71 -30.05 -2.99
C ILE A 26 -10.69 -29.07 -1.80
N TRP A 27 -10.80 -29.61 -0.58
CA TRP A 27 -10.78 -28.83 0.65
C TRP A 27 -9.43 -28.12 0.85
N ILE A 28 -8.30 -28.83 0.69
CA ILE A 28 -6.95 -28.29 0.79
C ILE A 28 -6.72 -27.23 -0.29
N SER A 29 -7.09 -27.50 -1.54
CA SER A 29 -6.96 -26.58 -2.65
C SER A 29 -7.73 -25.26 -2.42
N ALA A 30 -8.96 -25.34 -1.92
CA ALA A 30 -9.75 -24.18 -1.57
C ALA A 30 -9.10 -23.37 -0.41
N MET A 31 -8.56 -24.08 0.61
CA MET A 31 -7.81 -23.44 1.71
C MET A 31 -6.58 -22.71 1.25
N ILE A 32 -5.77 -23.35 0.39
CA ILE A 32 -4.58 -22.72 -0.21
C ILE A 32 -4.95 -21.44 -0.96
N LEU A 33 -6.05 -21.45 -1.70
CA LEU A 33 -6.48 -20.27 -2.46
C LEU A 33 -6.85 -19.09 -1.54
N HIS A 34 -7.60 -19.35 -0.46
CA HIS A 34 -7.92 -18.33 0.53
C HIS A 34 -6.67 -17.82 1.24
N LEU A 35 -5.76 -18.72 1.63
CA LEU A 35 -4.51 -18.36 2.27
C LEU A 35 -3.64 -17.51 1.34
N SER A 36 -3.50 -17.92 0.08
CA SER A 36 -2.73 -17.18 -0.93
C SER A 36 -3.26 -15.76 -1.12
N TYR A 37 -4.58 -15.61 -1.25
CA TYR A 37 -5.22 -14.29 -1.33
C TYR A 37 -4.95 -13.45 -0.07
N GLY A 38 -5.11 -14.04 1.12
CA GLY A 38 -4.89 -13.34 2.38
C GLY A 38 -3.45 -12.89 2.57
N VAL A 39 -2.47 -13.74 2.24
CA VAL A 39 -1.04 -13.41 2.30
C VAL A 39 -0.71 -12.30 1.31
N TYR A 40 -1.20 -12.39 0.07
CA TYR A 40 -1.03 -11.35 -0.94
C TYR A 40 -1.57 -10.01 -0.47
N GLN A 41 -2.81 -9.97 0.03
CA GLN A 41 -3.43 -8.72 0.50
C GLN A 41 -2.73 -8.15 1.73
N ASN A 42 -2.31 -9.00 2.67
CA ASN A 42 -1.53 -8.55 3.82
C ASN A 42 -0.20 -7.91 3.38
N ALA A 43 0.52 -8.55 2.46
CA ALA A 43 1.75 -8.01 1.89
C ALA A 43 1.49 -6.70 1.12
N HIS A 44 0.40 -6.64 0.36
CA HIS A 44 0.01 -5.44 -0.40
C HIS A 44 -0.35 -4.27 0.52
N ILE A 45 -1.10 -4.51 1.61
CA ILE A 45 -1.47 -3.47 2.58
C ILE A 45 -0.23 -2.98 3.35
N ILE A 46 0.67 -3.88 3.78
CA ILE A 46 1.93 -3.49 4.41
C ILE A 46 2.77 -2.66 3.44
N TRP A 47 2.89 -3.10 2.21
CA TRP A 47 3.62 -2.39 1.18
C TRP A 47 3.00 -1.01 0.92
N LYS A 48 1.68 -0.91 0.82
CA LYS A 48 0.96 0.35 0.66
C LYS A 48 1.01 1.21 1.93
N GLY A 49 0.93 0.62 3.11
CA GLY A 49 1.01 1.34 4.38
C GLY A 49 2.40 1.89 4.68
N ASN A 50 3.45 1.18 4.25
CA ASN A 50 4.82 1.73 4.25
C ASN A 50 4.97 2.88 3.26
N TYR A 51 4.06 3.02 2.31
CA TYR A 51 3.95 4.12 1.38
C TYR A 51 3.35 5.38 2.01
N ASP A 52 2.41 5.21 2.93
CA ASP A 52 1.65 6.32 3.53
C ASP A 52 2.29 6.84 4.83
N THR A 53 3.37 6.22 5.32
CA THR A 53 4.08 6.66 6.52
C THR A 53 5.33 7.45 6.16
N GLU A 54 5.64 8.51 6.93
CA GLU A 54 6.84 9.37 6.78
C GLU A 54 8.17 8.59 6.80
N THR A 55 8.14 7.31 7.17
CA THR A 55 9.29 6.41 7.18
C THR A 55 9.53 5.69 5.85
N SER A 56 8.63 5.84 4.88
CA SER A 56 8.80 5.26 3.54
C SER A 56 9.50 6.26 2.62
N ASN A 57 10.28 5.78 1.67
CA ASN A 57 11.09 6.58 0.73
C ASN A 57 10.26 7.39 -0.27
N ASN A 58 9.28 8.11 0.24
CA ASN A 58 8.50 9.08 -0.51
C ASN A 58 9.07 10.51 -0.39
N TYR A 59 10.33 10.65 0.01
CA TYR A 59 10.98 11.94 0.18
C TYR A 59 12.37 11.98 -0.43
N ILE A 60 12.81 13.19 -0.73
CA ILE A 60 14.20 13.56 -1.08
C ILE A 60 14.68 14.47 0.02
N GLU A 61 15.67 14.03 0.80
CA GLU A 61 16.22 14.80 1.92
C GLU A 61 17.56 15.40 1.54
N PHE A 62 17.77 16.64 1.95
CA PHE A 62 18.99 17.38 1.64
C PHE A 62 19.36 18.38 2.75
N THR A 63 20.63 18.69 2.84
CA THR A 63 21.17 19.74 3.70
C THR A 63 21.81 20.83 2.85
N PHE A 64 21.78 22.05 3.37
CA PHE A 64 22.42 23.19 2.74
C PHE A 64 23.74 23.52 3.43
N SER A 65 24.65 24.11 2.69
CA SER A 65 25.92 24.60 3.24
C SER A 65 25.67 25.71 4.25
N THR A 66 26.30 25.56 5.41
CA THR A 66 26.35 26.61 6.45
C THR A 66 27.63 27.44 6.38
N ASP A 67 28.50 27.18 5.39
CA ASP A 67 29.74 27.90 5.21
C ASP A 67 29.43 29.36 4.82
N LYS A 68 30.14 30.29 5.45
CA LYS A 68 29.96 31.72 5.19
C LYS A 68 30.21 32.07 3.72
N GLY A 69 29.20 32.65 3.09
CA GLY A 69 29.21 33.00 1.66
C GLY A 69 28.76 31.87 0.73
N LYS A 70 28.37 30.73 1.27
CA LYS A 70 27.76 29.60 0.55
C LYS A 70 26.36 29.23 1.07
N GLU A 71 25.82 30.11 1.92
CA GLU A 71 24.48 29.89 2.46
C GLU A 71 23.45 29.85 1.33
N VAL A 72 22.42 29.03 1.54
CA VAL A 72 21.25 28.94 0.63
C VAL A 72 20.13 29.80 1.19
N THR A 73 19.75 30.81 0.43
CA THR A 73 18.73 31.78 0.83
C THR A 73 17.34 31.38 0.32
N LYS A 74 16.31 32.04 0.89
CA LYS A 74 14.94 31.92 0.37
C LYS A 74 14.88 32.29 -1.11
N ALA A 75 15.59 33.32 -1.56
CA ALA A 75 15.61 33.70 -2.96
C ALA A 75 16.19 32.60 -3.87
N ASP A 76 17.23 31.89 -3.40
CA ASP A 76 17.77 30.71 -4.11
C ASP A 76 16.76 29.60 -4.21
N LEU A 77 16.10 29.25 -3.09
CA LEU A 77 15.07 28.20 -3.06
C LEU A 77 13.86 28.56 -3.91
N THR A 78 13.44 29.81 -3.92
CA THR A 78 12.32 30.25 -4.77
C THR A 78 12.61 29.98 -6.25
N ARG A 79 13.86 30.21 -6.70
CA ARG A 79 14.26 29.85 -8.08
C ARG A 79 14.16 28.34 -8.34
N CYS A 80 14.65 27.52 -7.40
CA CYS A 80 14.52 26.08 -7.50
C CYS A 80 13.03 25.64 -7.57
N PHE A 81 12.20 26.20 -6.71
CA PHE A 81 10.78 25.86 -6.64
C PHE A 81 10.01 26.25 -7.90
N ASN A 82 10.28 27.41 -8.46
CA ASN A 82 9.69 27.83 -9.74
C ASN A 82 10.08 26.88 -10.87
N ARG A 83 11.34 26.42 -10.92
CA ARG A 83 11.76 25.42 -11.91
C ARG A 83 11.11 24.06 -11.67
N ILE A 84 10.84 23.69 -10.42
CA ILE A 84 10.07 22.47 -10.10
C ILE A 84 8.64 22.64 -10.59
N VAL A 85 7.99 23.79 -10.37
CA VAL A 85 6.65 24.11 -10.92
C VAL A 85 6.64 23.93 -12.43
N ASP A 86 7.63 24.50 -13.15
CA ASP A 86 7.74 24.38 -14.61
C ASP A 86 7.95 22.92 -15.08
N SER A 87 8.41 22.04 -14.19
CA SER A 87 8.68 20.62 -14.45
C SER A 87 7.57 19.69 -13.94
N MET A 88 6.47 20.23 -13.39
CA MET A 88 5.41 19.42 -12.77
C MET A 88 4.76 18.44 -13.76
N ASP A 89 4.65 18.80 -15.03
CA ASP A 89 4.11 17.87 -16.05
C ASP A 89 4.96 16.60 -16.17
N ILE A 90 6.28 16.70 -16.07
CA ILE A 90 7.21 15.55 -16.10
C ILE A 90 7.06 14.73 -14.82
N ILE A 91 6.98 15.39 -13.68
CA ILE A 91 6.84 14.76 -12.35
C ILE A 91 5.53 13.98 -12.29
N GLN A 92 4.42 14.56 -12.71
CA GLN A 92 3.10 13.91 -12.76
C GLN A 92 3.04 12.77 -13.78
N ALA A 93 3.60 12.96 -14.97
CA ALA A 93 3.64 11.93 -16.00
C ALA A 93 4.47 10.70 -15.60
N SER A 94 5.39 10.85 -14.64
CA SER A 94 6.19 9.74 -14.11
C SER A 94 5.48 8.92 -13.04
N GLY A 95 4.20 9.22 -12.75
CA GLY A 95 3.38 8.50 -11.78
C GLY A 95 3.39 9.08 -10.37
N ASN A 96 4.03 10.23 -10.15
CA ASN A 96 3.99 10.93 -8.86
C ASN A 96 2.72 11.78 -8.72
N SER A 97 2.47 12.20 -7.48
CA SER A 97 1.30 13.03 -7.14
C SER A 97 1.33 14.39 -7.82
N ASP A 98 0.17 15.03 -7.87
CA ASP A 98 -0.10 16.34 -8.43
C ASP A 98 0.57 17.51 -7.67
N PHE A 99 1.24 17.22 -6.56
CA PHE A 99 2.03 18.20 -5.82
C PHE A 99 3.23 17.57 -5.10
N VAL A 100 4.21 18.42 -4.76
CA VAL A 100 5.37 18.10 -3.93
C VAL A 100 5.31 18.97 -2.69
N LEU A 101 5.42 18.38 -1.50
CA LEU A 101 5.55 19.14 -0.26
C LEU A 101 7.02 19.43 0.01
N PHE A 102 7.37 20.70 0.13
CA PHE A 102 8.61 21.11 0.74
C PHE A 102 8.43 21.24 2.26
N ASP A 103 9.31 20.59 3.01
CA ASP A 103 9.43 20.67 4.47
C ASP A 103 10.86 21.14 4.77
N GLY A 104 11.02 22.40 5.19
CA GLY A 104 12.31 23.02 5.37
C GLY A 104 12.52 23.62 6.75
N TYR A 105 13.78 23.72 7.16
CA TYR A 105 14.18 24.26 8.45
C TYR A 105 15.08 25.47 8.25
N THR A 106 14.83 26.51 9.07
CA THR A 106 15.61 27.75 9.03
C THR A 106 16.04 28.16 10.44
N PRO A 107 17.35 28.42 10.65
CA PRO A 107 17.89 28.78 11.96
C PRO A 107 17.53 30.22 12.33
N LEU A 108 16.26 30.48 12.61
CA LEU A 108 15.77 31.79 13.07
C LEU A 108 15.63 31.78 14.59
N ASP A 109 16.01 32.88 15.23
CA ASP A 109 15.82 33.08 16.67
C ASP A 109 14.32 33.34 16.97
N TRP A 110 13.71 32.49 17.80
CA TRP A 110 12.34 32.65 18.23
C TRP A 110 12.17 32.65 19.74
N GLY A 111 13.29 32.94 20.46
CA GLY A 111 13.30 33.09 21.93
C GLY A 111 13.29 31.79 22.70
N TYR A 112 13.35 30.63 22.05
CA TYR A 112 13.46 29.34 22.73
C TYR A 112 14.92 29.05 23.13
N PRO A 113 15.20 28.65 24.40
CA PRO A 113 16.56 28.43 24.87
C PRO A 113 17.19 27.15 24.24
N THR A 114 17.80 27.33 23.10
CA THR A 114 18.45 26.21 22.37
C THR A 114 19.83 25.87 22.91
N GLU A 115 20.39 26.65 23.81
CA GLU A 115 21.77 26.46 24.32
C GLU A 115 21.96 25.16 25.10
N THR A 116 20.89 24.66 25.74
CA THR A 116 20.88 23.40 26.51
C THR A 116 20.63 22.16 25.66
N LEU A 117 20.29 22.33 24.40
CA LEU A 117 19.95 21.22 23.49
C LEU A 117 21.20 20.57 22.89
N SER A 118 21.11 19.26 22.62
CA SER A 118 22.13 18.56 21.83
C SER A 118 22.18 19.12 20.39
N SER A 119 23.25 18.89 19.66
CA SER A 119 23.38 19.38 18.28
C SER A 119 22.28 18.86 17.35
N SER A 120 21.80 17.65 17.57
CA SER A 120 20.67 17.05 16.83
C SER A 120 19.33 17.69 17.20
N ASP A 121 19.16 18.09 18.45
CA ASP A 121 17.92 18.68 18.94
C ASP A 121 17.84 20.17 18.58
N LYS A 122 19.00 20.88 18.52
CA LYS A 122 19.05 22.25 18.00
C LYS A 122 18.51 22.37 16.59
N GLN A 123 18.89 21.44 15.70
CA GLN A 123 18.38 21.42 14.33
C GLN A 123 16.88 21.16 14.24
N ARG A 124 16.33 20.41 15.22
CA ARG A 124 14.89 20.17 15.35
C ARG A 124 14.13 21.34 15.99
N ALA A 125 14.81 22.23 16.66
CA ALA A 125 14.19 23.39 17.31
C ALA A 125 14.06 24.61 16.38
N ASP A 126 14.64 24.57 15.21
CA ASP A 126 14.57 25.65 14.21
C ASP A 126 13.15 25.77 13.63
N PRO A 127 12.63 26.99 13.41
CA PRO A 127 11.33 27.19 12.78
C PRO A 127 11.18 26.39 11.48
N ASN A 128 10.04 25.73 11.35
CA ASN A 128 9.74 24.83 10.24
C ASN A 128 8.86 25.54 9.20
N ILE A 129 9.14 25.26 7.94
CA ILE A 129 8.44 25.79 6.78
C ILE A 129 7.84 24.65 6.01
N LYS A 130 6.53 24.64 5.84
CA LYS A 130 5.84 23.70 4.94
C LYS A 130 5.25 24.47 3.78
N LEU A 131 5.52 24.00 2.56
CA LEU A 131 5.09 24.65 1.33
C LEU A 131 4.69 23.57 0.31
N VAL A 132 3.53 23.72 -0.31
CA VAL A 132 3.11 22.88 -1.43
C VAL A 132 3.58 23.52 -2.74
N ILE A 133 4.17 22.69 -3.59
CA ILE A 133 4.60 23.05 -4.94
C ILE A 133 3.77 22.23 -5.92
N ASP A 134 2.91 22.86 -6.69
CA ASP A 134 2.09 22.24 -7.72
C ASP A 134 2.16 23.00 -9.05
N SER A 135 1.44 22.55 -10.05
CA SER A 135 1.40 23.18 -11.38
C SER A 135 0.83 24.61 -11.36
N SER A 136 0.18 25.05 -10.29
CA SER A 136 -0.34 26.40 -10.12
C SER A 136 0.63 27.34 -9.37
N GLY A 137 1.71 26.80 -8.81
CA GLY A 137 2.74 27.56 -8.11
C GLY A 137 2.94 27.15 -6.65
N LEU A 138 3.42 28.10 -5.83
CA LEU A 138 3.70 27.92 -4.42
C LEU A 138 2.43 28.19 -3.60
N ARG A 139 2.06 27.26 -2.73
CA ARG A 139 0.77 27.30 -2.00
C ARG A 139 0.93 26.99 -0.52
N ALA A 140 -0.02 27.48 0.26
CA ALA A 140 -0.18 27.04 1.63
C ALA A 140 -0.46 25.54 1.70
N PRO A 141 0.05 24.79 2.72
CA PRO A 141 -0.13 23.35 2.85
C PRO A 141 -1.50 22.96 3.41
N ALA A 142 -2.58 23.58 2.91
CA ALA A 142 -3.96 23.34 3.37
C ALA A 142 -4.36 21.88 3.38
N ILE A 143 -3.96 21.12 2.36
CA ILE A 143 -4.26 19.68 2.23
C ILE A 143 -3.62 18.87 3.35
N ILE A 144 -2.41 19.28 3.77
CA ILE A 144 -1.68 18.62 4.85
C ILE A 144 -2.32 18.91 6.18
N PHE A 145 -2.74 20.16 6.39
CA PHE A 145 -3.47 20.55 7.59
C PHE A 145 -4.81 19.83 7.73
N ASP A 146 -5.53 19.59 6.62
CA ASP A 146 -6.77 18.82 6.66
C ASP A 146 -6.53 17.35 7.06
N ASN A 147 -5.41 16.77 6.66
CA ASN A 147 -5.02 15.43 7.09
C ASN A 147 -4.48 15.40 8.51
N MET A 148 -3.73 16.42 8.93
CA MET A 148 -3.20 16.55 10.29
C MET A 148 -4.32 16.89 11.31
N LEU A 149 -5.39 17.59 10.90
CA LEU A 149 -6.58 17.84 11.74
C LEU A 149 -7.22 16.55 12.26
N LYS A 150 -7.07 15.44 11.54
CA LYS A 150 -7.53 14.12 12.01
C LYS A 150 -6.63 13.50 13.09
N TYR A 151 -5.35 13.86 13.15
CA TYR A 151 -4.32 13.12 13.89
C TYR A 151 -3.43 13.98 14.80
N GLY A 152 -3.40 15.31 14.65
CA GLY A 152 -2.37 16.08 15.33
C GLY A 152 -2.62 17.57 15.57
N PHE A 153 -3.78 18.11 15.24
CA PHE A 153 -4.15 19.47 15.66
C PHE A 153 -5.11 19.42 16.86
N SER A 154 -4.77 20.16 17.90
CA SER A 154 -5.63 20.27 19.08
C SER A 154 -6.65 21.39 18.92
N ASN A 155 -6.27 22.54 18.41
CA ASN A 155 -7.13 23.71 18.27
C ASN A 155 -6.62 24.70 17.22
N GLY A 156 -7.51 25.45 16.57
CA GLY A 156 -7.19 26.65 15.82
C GLY A 156 -7.31 26.57 14.32
N GLY A 157 -6.85 27.61 13.65
CA GLY A 157 -6.90 27.80 12.21
C GLY A 157 -5.67 27.30 11.49
N ARG A 158 -5.65 27.56 10.20
CA ARG A 158 -4.55 27.34 9.28
C ARG A 158 -4.40 28.57 8.40
N TRP A 159 -3.20 28.83 7.87
CA TRP A 159 -3.10 29.88 6.86
C TRP A 159 -3.54 29.38 5.49
N THR A 160 -3.98 30.33 4.69
CA THR A 160 -4.52 30.11 3.34
C THR A 160 -3.50 30.42 2.26
N ASP A 161 -3.80 30.09 1.01
CA ASP A 161 -2.98 30.47 -0.14
C ASP A 161 -2.83 32.01 -0.25
N GLU A 162 -3.83 32.76 0.18
CA GLU A 162 -3.80 34.23 0.20
C GLU A 162 -2.84 34.74 1.30
N ASP A 163 -2.84 34.12 2.49
CA ASP A 163 -1.91 34.43 3.57
C ASP A 163 -0.46 34.10 3.16
N GLU A 164 -0.25 32.95 2.47
CA GLU A 164 1.05 32.56 1.92
C GLU A 164 1.56 33.58 0.89
N ALA A 165 0.71 33.93 -0.09
CA ALA A 165 1.08 34.88 -1.14
C ALA A 165 1.29 36.31 -0.64
N SER A 166 0.55 36.75 0.38
CA SER A 166 0.70 38.08 0.99
C SER A 166 1.85 38.17 1.99
N GLY A 167 2.44 37.02 2.39
CA GLY A 167 3.48 36.98 3.40
C GLY A 167 2.98 37.33 4.80
N ARG A 168 1.74 36.99 5.13
CA ARG A 168 1.16 37.27 6.44
C ARG A 168 1.97 36.60 7.57
N GLN A 169 2.25 37.35 8.62
CA GLN A 169 3.01 36.91 9.78
C GLN A 169 2.10 36.12 10.75
N VAL A 170 1.89 34.84 10.46
CA VAL A 170 1.12 33.91 11.27
C VAL A 170 1.96 32.68 11.58
N ALA A 171 1.64 32.00 12.70
CA ALA A 171 2.34 30.80 13.10
C ALA A 171 1.36 29.73 13.63
N LEU A 172 1.71 28.48 13.41
CA LEU A 172 1.17 27.37 14.17
C LEU A 172 2.17 27.00 15.26
N PHE A 173 1.67 26.88 16.48
CA PHE A 173 2.51 26.64 17.64
C PHE A 173 2.25 25.25 18.24
N TRP A 174 3.09 24.79 19.14
CA TRP A 174 2.94 23.50 19.77
C TRP A 174 1.98 23.58 20.98
N ASP A 175 1.00 22.67 21.05
CA ASP A 175 0.12 22.52 22.21
C ASP A 175 0.78 21.62 23.25
N TYR A 176 1.51 22.23 24.15
CA TYR A 176 2.19 21.56 25.25
C TYR A 176 1.18 20.91 26.23
N GLN A 177 0.00 21.49 26.41
CA GLN A 177 -0.99 21.03 27.38
C GLN A 177 -1.65 19.71 26.95
N ALA A 178 -1.55 19.37 25.68
CA ALA A 178 -2.05 18.09 25.15
C ALA A 178 -1.13 16.89 25.45
N GLN A 179 0.07 17.08 26.00
CA GLN A 179 0.99 16.00 26.34
C GLN A 179 0.78 15.49 27.78
N GLU A 180 0.51 14.19 27.90
CA GLU A 180 0.21 13.54 29.20
C GLU A 180 1.40 13.43 30.17
N SER A 181 2.66 13.62 29.76
CA SER A 181 3.84 13.58 30.67
C SER A 181 5.10 14.17 30.00
N PRO A 182 5.39 15.46 30.20
CA PRO A 182 6.70 15.99 29.84
C PRO A 182 7.79 15.44 30.79
N SER A 183 8.99 15.20 30.26
CA SER A 183 10.16 14.88 31.10
C SER A 183 10.54 16.10 31.97
N ASP A 184 11.07 15.85 33.16
CA ASP A 184 11.45 16.90 34.12
C ASP A 184 12.45 17.93 33.57
N ASP A 185 13.23 17.59 32.55
CA ASP A 185 14.22 18.47 31.91
C ASP A 185 13.67 19.23 30.70
N PHE A 186 12.37 19.11 30.43
CA PHE A 186 11.78 19.70 29.24
C PHE A 186 11.36 21.16 29.46
N VAL A 187 11.87 22.06 28.65
CA VAL A 187 11.50 23.47 28.66
C VAL A 187 10.24 23.69 27.82
N SER A 188 9.16 24.15 28.45
CA SER A 188 7.93 24.47 27.72
C SER A 188 8.18 25.56 26.66
N PRO A 189 7.73 25.37 25.39
CA PRO A 189 7.84 26.40 24.37
C PRO A 189 7.04 27.68 24.69
N GLU A 190 6.12 27.62 25.63
CA GLU A 190 5.39 28.80 26.14
C GLU A 190 6.32 29.90 26.70
N CYS A 191 7.56 29.54 27.10
CA CYS A 191 8.55 30.53 27.54
C CYS A 191 8.95 31.52 26.43
N ALA A 192 8.73 31.16 25.17
CA ALA A 192 9.01 32.02 24.01
C ALA A 192 7.82 32.89 23.58
N LEU A 193 6.67 32.76 24.26
CA LEU A 193 5.48 33.58 23.95
C LEU A 193 5.60 35.00 24.55
N ASN A 194 5.13 35.96 23.78
CA ASN A 194 4.96 37.33 24.26
C ASN A 194 3.73 37.40 25.20
N GLU A 195 3.62 38.48 25.97
CA GLU A 195 2.49 38.71 26.89
C GLU A 195 1.12 38.70 26.20
N ASP A 196 1.07 38.99 24.92
CA ASP A 196 -0.15 39.02 24.11
C ASP A 196 -0.42 37.69 23.38
N GLY A 197 0.33 36.63 23.68
CA GLY A 197 0.17 35.31 23.10
C GLY A 197 0.71 35.15 21.66
N SER A 198 1.47 36.13 21.17
CA SER A 198 2.21 36.03 19.90
C SER A 198 3.61 35.47 20.12
N VAL A 199 4.31 35.09 19.05
CA VAL A 199 5.72 34.70 19.09
C VAL A 199 6.56 35.69 18.23
N THR A 200 7.75 36.06 18.72
CA THR A 200 8.69 36.89 17.97
C THR A 200 9.72 35.97 17.34
N ILE A 201 9.80 35.96 16.00
CA ILE A 201 10.75 35.16 15.23
C ILE A 201 11.61 36.10 14.41
N ASP A 202 12.91 36.06 14.64
CA ASP A 202 13.90 36.94 14.00
C ASP A 202 13.48 38.45 14.02
N GLY A 203 13.00 38.88 15.16
CA GLY A 203 12.54 40.26 15.38
C GLY A 203 11.18 40.62 14.77
N LYS A 204 10.53 39.70 14.07
CA LYS A 204 9.18 39.87 13.52
C LYS A 204 8.14 39.18 14.43
N LYS A 205 7.03 39.86 14.61
CA LYS A 205 5.93 39.36 15.45
C LYS A 205 4.97 38.52 14.63
N TYR A 206 4.76 37.29 15.05
CA TYR A 206 3.84 36.34 14.43
C TYR A 206 2.63 36.09 15.32
N GLU A 207 1.43 36.16 14.73
CA GLU A 207 0.18 35.83 15.38
C GLU A 207 -0.01 34.30 15.41
N ILE A 208 -0.26 33.72 16.58
CA ILE A 208 -0.55 32.28 16.67
C ILE A 208 -2.01 32.06 16.26
N ILE A 209 -2.22 31.35 15.16
CA ILE A 209 -3.55 31.06 14.61
C ILE A 209 -4.00 29.61 14.88
N GLY A 210 -3.11 28.74 15.35
CA GLY A 210 -3.43 27.36 15.66
C GLY A 210 -2.32 26.64 16.43
N TYR A 211 -2.67 25.48 16.97
CA TYR A 211 -1.79 24.65 17.76
C TYR A 211 -1.70 23.23 17.17
N GLN A 212 -0.54 22.61 17.29
CA GLN A 212 -0.24 21.27 16.84
C GLN A 212 0.15 20.37 18.02
N ASN A 213 -0.27 19.09 17.99
CA ASN A 213 -0.07 18.15 19.09
C ASN A 213 1.32 17.47 19.09
N PHE A 214 2.15 17.70 18.10
CA PHE A 214 3.48 17.12 18.04
C PHE A 214 4.53 18.15 18.42
N PHE A 215 5.62 17.68 19.05
CA PHE A 215 6.81 18.52 19.23
C PHE A 215 7.35 18.90 17.87
N LEU A 216 6.95 20.06 17.42
CA LEU A 216 7.50 20.71 16.27
C LEU A 216 7.77 22.18 16.66
N PRO A 217 8.88 22.76 16.21
CA PRO A 217 9.11 24.19 16.35
C PRO A 217 7.99 24.97 15.67
N PRO A 218 7.91 26.29 15.86
CA PRO A 218 6.91 27.11 15.21
C PRO A 218 6.89 26.85 13.72
N LEU A 219 5.69 26.59 13.16
CA LEU A 219 5.48 26.42 11.75
C LEU A 219 4.96 27.73 11.17
N ILE A 220 5.68 28.29 10.21
CA ILE A 220 5.40 29.62 9.62
C ILE A 220 5.29 29.56 8.10
N PRO A 221 4.52 30.47 7.46
CA PRO A 221 4.42 30.54 6.01
C PRO A 221 5.78 30.88 5.36
N TYR A 222 6.08 30.21 4.26
CA TYR A 222 7.25 30.50 3.45
C TYR A 222 7.24 31.94 2.93
N GLY A 223 6.07 32.45 2.56
CA GLY A 223 5.85 33.81 2.09
C GLY A 223 6.21 34.89 3.12
N SER A 224 6.10 34.58 4.43
CA SER A 224 6.39 35.53 5.52
C SER A 224 7.88 35.84 5.74
N LEU A 225 8.76 35.02 5.15
CA LEU A 225 10.21 35.16 5.27
C LEU A 225 10.76 36.22 4.33
N ASP A 226 11.85 36.86 4.74
CA ASP A 226 12.63 37.74 3.86
C ASP A 226 13.48 36.88 2.90
N ASP A 227 13.80 37.46 1.73
CA ASP A 227 14.53 36.74 0.68
C ASP A 227 15.97 36.36 1.06
N ASN A 228 16.54 37.01 2.09
CA ASN A 228 17.88 36.74 2.62
C ASN A 228 17.88 35.68 3.75
N VAL A 229 16.74 35.17 4.17
CA VAL A 229 16.68 34.15 5.20
C VAL A 229 17.35 32.88 4.68
N VAL A 230 18.23 32.33 5.51
CA VAL A 230 19.04 31.14 5.20
C VAL A 230 18.33 29.88 5.67
N PHE A 231 18.41 28.81 4.89
CA PHE A 231 17.91 27.49 5.24
C PHE A 231 19.08 26.57 5.59
N SER A 232 18.89 25.70 6.60
CA SER A 232 19.88 24.71 7.02
C SER A 232 19.66 23.34 6.35
N SER A 233 18.40 22.96 6.17
CA SER A 233 18.04 21.68 5.58
C SER A 233 16.62 21.71 5.03
N GLY A 234 16.25 20.64 4.33
CA GLY A 234 14.90 20.45 3.87
C GLY A 234 14.71 19.08 3.26
N LYS A 235 13.45 18.77 3.02
CA LYS A 235 13.05 17.59 2.27
C LYS A 235 11.88 17.90 1.35
N PHE A 236 11.85 17.24 0.21
CA PHE A 236 10.66 17.16 -0.61
C PHE A 236 9.93 15.87 -0.26
N VAL A 237 8.67 15.97 0.10
CA VAL A 237 7.82 14.84 0.44
C VAL A 237 6.79 14.66 -0.67
N PHE A 238 6.66 13.43 -1.15
CA PHE A 238 5.71 13.04 -2.17
C PHE A 238 4.57 12.27 -1.54
N ARG A 239 3.40 12.35 -2.13
CA ARG A 239 2.24 11.56 -1.72
C ARG A 239 2.44 10.06 -1.98
N GLU A 240 3.24 9.73 -2.99
CA GLU A 240 3.57 8.39 -3.43
C GLU A 240 5.09 8.21 -3.49
N TRP A 241 5.57 7.00 -3.76
CA TRP A 241 7.00 6.76 -3.91
C TRP A 241 7.61 7.61 -5.01
N VAL A 242 8.77 8.17 -4.73
CA VAL A 242 9.48 8.99 -5.70
C VAL A 242 9.88 8.12 -6.88
N SER A 243 9.38 8.43 -8.07
CA SER A 243 9.83 7.78 -9.29
C SER A 243 11.29 8.18 -9.60
N VAL A 244 12.00 7.31 -10.33
CA VAL A 244 13.37 7.61 -10.79
C VAL A 244 13.42 8.93 -11.56
N THR A 245 12.43 9.17 -12.39
CA THR A 245 12.34 10.42 -13.20
C THR A 245 12.12 11.64 -12.34
N SER A 246 11.17 11.59 -11.38
CA SER A 246 10.91 12.73 -10.47
C SER A 246 12.11 13.02 -9.58
N TYR A 247 12.74 11.97 -9.03
CA TYR A 247 13.95 12.09 -8.24
C TYR A 247 15.07 12.79 -9.04
N ALA A 248 15.36 12.29 -10.25
CA ALA A 248 16.37 12.86 -11.13
C ALA A 248 16.04 14.32 -11.47
N THR A 249 14.80 14.61 -11.89
CA THR A 249 14.37 15.96 -12.25
C THR A 249 14.59 16.96 -11.11
N ILE A 250 14.16 16.62 -9.88
CA ILE A 250 14.29 17.52 -8.74
C ILE A 250 15.74 17.66 -8.29
N THR A 251 16.48 16.55 -8.22
CA THR A 251 17.90 16.59 -7.80
C THR A 251 18.77 17.31 -8.80
N ASP A 252 18.47 17.20 -10.10
CA ASP A 252 19.19 17.94 -11.15
C ASP A 252 18.90 19.44 -11.04
N ILE A 253 17.64 19.84 -10.81
CA ILE A 253 17.27 21.25 -10.57
C ILE A 253 18.04 21.81 -9.35
N LEU A 254 18.07 21.08 -8.23
CA LEU A 254 18.79 21.51 -7.03
C LEU A 254 20.29 21.66 -7.31
N LYS A 255 20.92 20.69 -7.97
CA LYS A 255 22.35 20.72 -8.30
C LYS A 255 22.71 21.83 -9.30
N GLU A 256 21.86 22.09 -10.29
CA GLU A 256 22.07 23.13 -11.27
C GLU A 256 21.97 24.54 -10.66
N GLU A 257 20.99 24.77 -9.77
CA GLU A 257 20.76 26.08 -9.15
C GLU A 257 21.69 26.34 -7.95
N LEU A 258 21.95 25.31 -7.14
CA LEU A 258 22.67 25.49 -5.89
C LEU A 258 24.13 24.99 -5.95
N GLY A 259 24.48 24.13 -6.91
CA GLY A 259 25.83 23.61 -7.07
C GLY A 259 26.30 22.80 -5.85
N ASP A 260 27.47 23.18 -5.31
CA ASP A 260 28.10 22.58 -4.14
C ASP A 260 27.48 23.04 -2.79
N ARG A 261 26.48 23.92 -2.85
CA ARG A 261 25.77 24.43 -1.66
C ARG A 261 24.68 23.48 -1.15
N VAL A 262 24.33 22.42 -1.91
CA VAL A 262 23.37 21.44 -1.51
C VAL A 262 24.00 20.04 -1.47
N GLN A 263 23.74 19.30 -0.39
CA GLN A 263 24.11 17.90 -0.27
C GLN A 263 22.84 17.06 -0.12
N ILE A 264 22.61 16.17 -1.07
CA ILE A 264 21.50 15.20 -1.02
C ILE A 264 21.96 14.07 -0.10
N LEU A 265 21.19 13.82 0.98
CA LEU A 265 21.55 12.87 2.03
C LEU A 265 21.28 11.42 1.66
N HIS A 266 20.24 11.19 0.85
CA HIS A 266 19.91 9.87 0.38
C HIS A 266 20.05 9.83 -1.14
N GLU A 267 21.02 9.06 -1.61
CA GLU A 267 20.91 8.54 -2.97
C GLU A 267 19.61 7.76 -3.02
N GLN A 268 18.92 7.84 -4.16
CA GLN A 268 17.79 6.96 -4.42
C GLN A 268 18.30 5.52 -4.26
N ARG A 269 18.34 5.04 -3.03
CA ARG A 269 18.45 3.61 -2.83
C ARG A 269 17.25 3.03 -3.54
N SER A 270 17.52 2.11 -4.41
CA SER A 270 16.53 1.24 -5.03
C SER A 270 15.77 0.47 -3.94
N HIS A 271 14.97 1.20 -3.15
CA HIS A 271 13.92 0.57 -2.32
C HIS A 271 12.93 -0.16 -3.22
N GLU A 272 12.90 0.19 -4.51
CA GLU A 272 12.40 -0.71 -5.53
C GLU A 272 13.03 -2.10 -5.41
N GLU A 273 14.32 -2.24 -5.15
CA GLU A 273 14.93 -3.57 -5.01
C GLU A 273 14.44 -4.28 -3.76
N ASP A 274 14.51 -3.71 -2.56
CA ASP A 274 14.14 -4.43 -1.33
C ASP A 274 12.63 -4.62 -1.17
N ALA A 275 11.81 -3.62 -1.48
CA ALA A 275 10.35 -3.76 -1.52
C ALA A 275 9.91 -4.62 -2.69
N HIS A 276 10.55 -4.50 -3.86
CA HIS A 276 10.33 -5.36 -5.01
C HIS A 276 10.71 -6.80 -4.72
N TYR A 277 11.82 -7.07 -4.02
CA TYR A 277 12.19 -8.42 -3.59
C TYR A 277 11.18 -9.02 -2.63
N THR A 278 10.76 -8.30 -1.60
CA THR A 278 9.78 -8.80 -0.64
C THR A 278 8.41 -9.01 -1.27
N TYR A 279 7.95 -8.08 -2.09
CA TYR A 279 6.68 -8.17 -2.79
C TYR A 279 6.73 -9.23 -3.90
N SER A 280 7.81 -9.31 -4.68
CA SER A 280 7.99 -10.33 -5.70
C SER A 280 8.14 -11.73 -5.12
N ALA A 281 8.80 -11.86 -3.96
CA ALA A 281 8.85 -13.12 -3.22
C ALA A 281 7.47 -13.56 -2.76
N ALA A 282 6.67 -12.65 -2.19
CA ALA A 282 5.29 -12.93 -1.79
C ALA A 282 4.42 -13.34 -2.98
N ILE A 283 4.49 -12.63 -4.11
CA ILE A 283 3.79 -12.99 -5.36
C ILE A 283 4.25 -14.35 -5.87
N THR A 284 5.56 -14.61 -5.88
CA THR A 284 6.12 -15.88 -6.33
C THR A 284 5.59 -17.04 -5.48
N ILE A 285 5.57 -16.91 -4.16
CA ILE A 285 4.99 -17.91 -3.26
C ILE A 285 3.52 -18.13 -3.55
N VAL A 286 2.74 -17.07 -3.73
CA VAL A 286 1.31 -17.14 -4.06
C VAL A 286 1.08 -17.87 -5.39
N ILE A 287 1.86 -17.57 -6.42
CA ILE A 287 1.80 -18.24 -7.72
C ILE A 287 2.14 -19.73 -7.59
N LEU A 288 3.21 -20.08 -6.88
CA LEU A 288 3.60 -21.47 -6.66
C LEU A 288 2.52 -22.25 -5.90
N LEU A 289 1.95 -21.68 -4.85
CA LEU A 289 0.84 -22.28 -4.11
C LEU A 289 -0.40 -22.47 -4.99
N ALA A 290 -0.73 -21.48 -5.82
CA ALA A 290 -1.83 -21.58 -6.77
C ALA A 290 -1.59 -22.68 -7.82
N LEU A 291 -0.37 -22.80 -8.35
CA LEU A 291 0.01 -23.87 -9.28
C LEU A 291 -0.10 -25.26 -8.65
N ILE A 292 0.33 -25.43 -7.41
CA ILE A 292 0.17 -26.69 -6.66
C ILE A 292 -1.32 -27.03 -6.52
N ALA A 293 -2.13 -26.07 -6.06
CA ALA A 293 -3.56 -26.28 -5.90
C ALA A 293 -4.27 -26.67 -7.20
N VAL A 294 -3.90 -26.03 -8.32
CA VAL A 294 -4.43 -26.34 -9.66
C VAL A 294 -3.99 -27.74 -10.11
N THR A 295 -2.72 -28.09 -9.92
CA THR A 295 -2.18 -29.40 -10.30
C THR A 295 -2.87 -30.53 -9.55
N ASP A 296 -3.06 -30.36 -8.24
CA ASP A 296 -3.78 -31.32 -7.40
C ASP A 296 -5.23 -31.53 -7.86
N LEU A 297 -5.92 -30.45 -8.19
CA LEU A 297 -7.27 -30.51 -8.74
C LEU A 297 -7.32 -31.26 -10.07
N LEU A 298 -6.37 -30.96 -10.97
CA LEU A 298 -6.28 -31.64 -12.28
C LEU A 298 -6.12 -33.14 -12.11
N ILE A 299 -5.23 -33.58 -11.23
CA ILE A 299 -4.98 -35.00 -10.94
C ILE A 299 -6.25 -35.67 -10.43
N VAL A 300 -6.93 -35.04 -9.46
CA VAL A 300 -8.16 -35.60 -8.88
C VAL A 300 -9.26 -35.70 -9.92
N TYR A 301 -9.48 -34.67 -10.75
CA TYR A 301 -10.50 -34.71 -11.78
C TYR A 301 -10.18 -35.70 -12.91
N GLN A 302 -8.93 -35.78 -13.37
CA GLN A 302 -8.53 -36.81 -14.33
C GLN A 302 -8.79 -38.20 -13.80
N TYR A 303 -8.43 -38.46 -12.55
CA TYR A 303 -8.65 -39.75 -11.94
C TYR A 303 -10.16 -40.04 -11.75
N TYR A 304 -10.97 -39.07 -11.35
CA TYR A 304 -12.42 -39.19 -11.26
C TYR A 304 -13.04 -39.50 -12.62
N VAL A 305 -12.68 -38.79 -13.65
CA VAL A 305 -13.15 -38.94 -15.03
C VAL A 305 -12.80 -40.34 -15.57
N LYS A 306 -11.55 -40.78 -15.38
CA LYS A 306 -11.05 -42.08 -15.81
C LYS A 306 -11.80 -43.22 -15.09
N ARG A 307 -12.02 -43.12 -13.79
CA ARG A 307 -12.73 -44.12 -13.00
C ARG A 307 -14.19 -44.28 -13.39
N ASN A 308 -14.82 -43.22 -13.88
CA ASN A 308 -16.21 -43.25 -14.34
C ASN A 308 -16.36 -43.50 -15.86
N GLU A 309 -15.28 -43.83 -16.55
CA GLU A 309 -15.27 -44.09 -17.99
C GLU A 309 -16.21 -45.21 -18.39
N TYR A 310 -16.21 -46.33 -17.69
CA TYR A 310 -17.09 -47.46 -17.94
C TYR A 310 -18.58 -47.08 -17.90
N LYS A 311 -19.00 -46.27 -16.92
CA LYS A 311 -20.38 -45.77 -16.86
C LYS A 311 -20.72 -44.88 -18.04
N ARG A 312 -19.79 -44.05 -18.48
CA ARG A 312 -19.95 -43.16 -19.64
C ARG A 312 -20.15 -43.99 -20.92
N CYS A 313 -19.39 -45.07 -21.07
CA CYS A 313 -19.54 -45.98 -22.20
C CYS A 313 -20.91 -46.66 -22.22
N ILE A 314 -21.38 -47.14 -21.07
CA ILE A 314 -22.73 -47.70 -20.95
C ILE A 314 -23.81 -46.70 -21.39
N PHE A 315 -23.74 -45.46 -20.93
CA PHE A 315 -24.68 -44.42 -21.34
C PHE A 315 -24.67 -44.18 -22.86
N ARG A 316 -23.49 -44.22 -23.48
CA ARG A 316 -23.35 -44.07 -24.94
C ARG A 316 -23.90 -45.26 -25.70
N ILE A 317 -23.68 -46.47 -25.23
CA ILE A 317 -24.24 -47.68 -25.82
C ILE A 317 -25.79 -47.67 -25.73
N CYS A 318 -26.33 -47.13 -24.63
CA CYS A 318 -27.77 -46.92 -24.48
C CYS A 318 -28.32 -45.72 -25.30
N GLY A 319 -27.56 -45.16 -26.24
CA GLY A 319 -28.04 -44.14 -27.17
C GLY A 319 -27.94 -42.72 -26.65
N MET A 320 -27.23 -42.48 -25.53
CA MET A 320 -27.02 -41.13 -25.02
C MET A 320 -26.01 -40.35 -25.88
N SER A 321 -26.34 -39.10 -26.23
CA SER A 321 -25.40 -38.23 -26.97
C SER A 321 -24.16 -37.91 -26.15
N ARG A 322 -23.02 -37.67 -26.83
CA ARG A 322 -21.73 -37.31 -26.22
C ARG A 322 -21.87 -36.16 -25.23
N TRP A 323 -22.52 -35.09 -25.65
CA TRP A 323 -22.66 -33.86 -24.84
C TRP A 323 -23.53 -34.10 -23.59
N LYS A 324 -24.56 -34.91 -23.68
CA LYS A 324 -25.37 -35.30 -22.51
C LYS A 324 -24.57 -36.13 -21.50
N ALA A 325 -23.74 -37.05 -21.96
CA ALA A 325 -22.87 -37.85 -21.09
C ALA A 325 -21.81 -36.97 -20.38
N ILE A 326 -21.19 -36.05 -21.11
CA ILE A 326 -20.25 -35.04 -20.56
C ILE A 326 -20.98 -34.17 -19.53
N GLY A 327 -22.17 -33.65 -19.86
CA GLY A 327 -22.93 -32.77 -18.96
C GLY A 327 -23.35 -33.46 -17.64
N ILE A 328 -23.67 -34.74 -17.65
CA ILE A 328 -23.96 -35.50 -16.44
C ILE A 328 -22.72 -35.61 -15.54
N GLN A 329 -21.57 -35.96 -16.13
CA GLN A 329 -20.33 -36.16 -15.38
C GLN A 329 -19.77 -34.81 -14.88
N PHE A 330 -19.90 -33.76 -15.67
CA PHE A 330 -19.60 -32.39 -15.23
C PHE A 330 -20.47 -31.97 -14.05
N GLY A 331 -21.77 -32.25 -14.10
CA GLY A 331 -22.69 -31.98 -12.97
C GLY A 331 -22.33 -32.76 -11.70
N GLU A 332 -21.84 -34.01 -11.83
CA GLU A 332 -21.34 -34.82 -10.70
C GLU A 332 -20.09 -34.17 -10.08
N CYS A 333 -19.15 -33.65 -10.90
CA CYS A 333 -17.98 -32.93 -10.42
C CYS A 333 -18.37 -31.67 -9.66
N LEU A 334 -19.28 -30.85 -10.18
CA LEU A 334 -19.76 -29.65 -9.49
C LEU A 334 -20.50 -30.00 -8.18
N LEU A 335 -21.29 -31.05 -8.18
CA LEU A 335 -21.99 -31.52 -6.96
C LEU A 335 -21.00 -31.93 -5.86
N LEU A 336 -19.83 -32.44 -6.21
CA LEU A 336 -18.75 -32.73 -5.27
C LEU A 336 -18.04 -31.44 -4.81
N THR A 337 -17.72 -30.57 -5.75
CA THR A 337 -16.86 -29.41 -5.50
C THR A 337 -17.53 -28.34 -4.67
N ILE A 338 -18.76 -27.96 -5.01
CA ILE A 338 -19.46 -26.82 -4.39
C ILE A 338 -19.63 -26.98 -2.86
N PRO A 339 -20.18 -28.10 -2.36
CA PRO A 339 -20.36 -28.28 -0.91
C PRO A 339 -19.01 -28.32 -0.17
N VAL A 340 -18.01 -28.99 -0.73
CA VAL A 340 -16.68 -29.08 -0.11
C VAL A 340 -15.99 -27.73 -0.06
N TYR A 341 -16.09 -26.92 -1.13
CA TYR A 341 -15.57 -25.55 -1.12
C TYR A 341 -16.25 -24.69 -0.06
N VAL A 342 -17.58 -24.74 0.05
CA VAL A 342 -18.32 -23.97 1.08
C VAL A 342 -17.84 -24.35 2.49
N ILE A 343 -17.67 -25.66 2.76
CA ILE A 343 -17.13 -26.13 4.03
C ILE A 343 -15.69 -25.58 4.24
N ALA A 344 -14.85 -25.60 3.20
CA ALA A 344 -13.50 -25.05 3.26
C ALA A 344 -13.52 -23.57 3.58
N ALA A 345 -14.34 -22.78 2.90
CA ALA A 345 -14.46 -21.34 3.13
C ALA A 345 -14.93 -21.03 4.57
N VAL A 346 -15.90 -21.76 5.09
CA VAL A 346 -16.36 -21.65 6.49
C VAL A 346 -15.24 -22.02 7.46
N THR A 347 -14.54 -23.13 7.20
CA THR A 347 -13.41 -23.56 8.04
C THR A 347 -12.28 -22.51 8.03
N PHE A 348 -12.02 -21.93 6.87
CA PHE A 348 -11.04 -20.84 6.76
C PHE A 348 -11.48 -19.62 7.57
N ALA A 349 -12.69 -19.12 7.36
CA ALA A 349 -13.19 -17.90 7.98
C ALA A 349 -13.23 -17.98 9.51
N PHE A 350 -13.70 -19.10 10.07
CA PHE A 350 -13.91 -19.26 11.51
C PHE A 350 -12.80 -20.02 12.24
N GLY A 351 -12.04 -20.86 11.54
CA GLY A 351 -11.01 -21.70 12.14
C GLY A 351 -9.59 -21.19 11.91
N ILE A 352 -9.23 -20.86 10.68
CA ILE A 352 -7.85 -20.55 10.29
C ILE A 352 -7.56 -19.05 10.37
N LEU A 353 -8.42 -18.22 9.79
CA LEU A 353 -8.24 -16.77 9.75
C LEU A 353 -8.00 -16.14 11.13
N PRO A 354 -8.77 -16.48 12.19
CA PRO A 354 -8.50 -15.93 13.53
C PRO A 354 -7.15 -16.33 14.11
N ARG A 355 -6.65 -17.52 13.75
CA ARG A 355 -5.33 -18.01 14.22
C ARG A 355 -4.18 -17.39 13.48
N LEU A 356 -4.39 -16.97 12.22
CA LEU A 356 -3.38 -16.30 11.42
C LEU A 356 -3.31 -14.78 11.66
N THR A 357 -4.38 -14.18 12.16
CA THR A 357 -4.46 -12.74 12.43
C THR A 357 -3.33 -12.19 13.31
N PRO A 358 -2.81 -12.88 14.35
CA PRO A 358 -1.66 -12.39 15.12
C PRO A 358 -0.37 -12.28 14.30
N TYR A 359 -0.22 -13.08 13.24
CA TYR A 359 0.95 -13.08 12.37
C TYR A 359 0.77 -12.21 11.11
N PHE A 360 -0.47 -12.07 10.65
CA PHE A 360 -0.86 -11.34 9.46
C PHE A 360 -1.98 -10.34 9.80
N VAL A 361 -1.59 -9.25 10.44
CA VAL A 361 -2.50 -8.28 11.08
C VAL A 361 -3.58 -7.76 10.12
N TYR A 362 -3.21 -7.48 8.88
CA TYR A 362 -4.13 -6.91 7.88
C TYR A 362 -4.97 -7.96 7.14
N MET A 363 -4.64 -9.24 7.28
CA MET A 363 -5.37 -10.31 6.59
C MET A 363 -6.86 -10.32 6.97
N LYS A 364 -7.21 -10.04 8.23
CA LYS A 364 -8.60 -9.99 8.71
C LYS A 364 -9.46 -8.98 7.95
N TYR A 365 -8.90 -7.83 7.64
CA TYR A 365 -9.64 -6.74 6.95
C TYR A 365 -9.77 -6.95 5.45
N SER A 366 -9.04 -7.92 4.90
CA SER A 366 -9.04 -8.22 3.47
C SER A 366 -10.20 -9.12 3.03
N PHE A 367 -10.92 -9.73 3.98
CA PHE A 367 -12.01 -10.65 3.67
C PHE A 367 -13.37 -10.02 3.96
N SER A 368 -14.10 -9.70 2.90
CA SER A 368 -15.52 -9.33 2.92
C SER A 368 -16.38 -10.45 2.31
N PRO A 369 -17.70 -10.48 2.53
CA PRO A 369 -18.58 -11.42 1.85
C PRO A 369 -18.47 -11.38 0.32
N GLN A 370 -18.23 -10.20 -0.24
CA GLN A 370 -18.03 -10.01 -1.68
C GLN A 370 -16.74 -10.69 -2.17
N ILE A 371 -15.67 -10.59 -1.39
CA ILE A 371 -14.39 -11.25 -1.69
C ILE A 371 -14.54 -12.77 -1.64
N TYR A 372 -15.21 -13.32 -0.63
CA TYR A 372 -15.51 -14.76 -0.58
C TYR A 372 -16.30 -15.20 -1.81
N ALA A 373 -17.29 -14.42 -2.24
CA ALA A 373 -18.08 -14.72 -3.44
C ALA A 373 -17.22 -14.64 -4.73
N ALA A 374 -16.31 -13.66 -4.83
CA ALA A 374 -15.40 -13.53 -5.95
C ALA A 374 -14.42 -14.71 -6.04
N ILE A 375 -13.79 -15.09 -4.92
CA ILE A 375 -12.88 -16.24 -4.85
C ILE A 375 -13.64 -17.53 -5.20
N PHE A 376 -14.87 -17.70 -4.70
CA PHE A 376 -15.75 -18.82 -5.07
C PHE A 376 -16.01 -18.85 -6.58
N GLY A 377 -16.37 -17.72 -7.18
CA GLY A 377 -16.61 -17.60 -8.62
C GLY A 377 -15.40 -18.00 -9.45
N ILE A 378 -14.21 -17.48 -9.09
CA ILE A 378 -12.94 -17.82 -9.75
C ILE A 378 -12.62 -19.31 -9.59
N TYR A 379 -12.77 -19.86 -8.38
CA TYR A 379 -12.51 -21.28 -8.11
C TYR A 379 -13.40 -22.19 -8.96
N ILE A 380 -14.70 -21.92 -8.99
CA ILE A 380 -15.67 -22.71 -9.77
C ILE A 380 -15.43 -22.56 -11.27
N ALA A 381 -15.09 -21.37 -11.75
CA ALA A 381 -14.77 -21.15 -13.16
C ALA A 381 -13.53 -21.96 -13.58
N CYS A 382 -12.42 -21.85 -12.83
CA CYS A 382 -11.21 -22.63 -13.08
C CYS A 382 -11.47 -24.14 -13.02
N THR A 383 -12.13 -24.60 -11.98
CA THR A 383 -12.51 -26.01 -11.82
C THR A 383 -13.36 -26.51 -12.99
N SER A 384 -14.33 -25.71 -13.44
CA SER A 384 -15.19 -26.04 -14.56
C SER A 384 -14.41 -26.19 -15.87
N ILE A 385 -13.50 -25.26 -16.15
CA ILE A 385 -12.64 -25.30 -17.32
C ILE A 385 -11.78 -26.57 -17.32
N PHE A 386 -11.10 -26.86 -16.20
CA PHE A 386 -10.26 -28.06 -16.08
C PHE A 386 -11.04 -29.35 -16.19
N CYS A 387 -12.23 -29.43 -15.56
CA CYS A 387 -13.10 -30.59 -15.68
C CYS A 387 -13.55 -30.82 -17.12
N LEU A 388 -13.94 -29.76 -17.82
CA LEU A 388 -14.34 -29.85 -19.24
C LEU A 388 -13.17 -30.26 -20.14
N ILE A 389 -11.97 -29.75 -19.93
CA ILE A 389 -10.77 -30.15 -20.65
C ILE A 389 -10.47 -31.63 -20.41
N ALA A 390 -10.48 -32.08 -19.17
CA ALA A 390 -10.25 -33.49 -18.83
C ALA A 390 -11.29 -34.41 -19.49
N LEU A 391 -12.57 -34.05 -19.43
CA LEU A 391 -13.65 -34.75 -20.08
C LEU A 391 -13.52 -34.78 -21.61
N TRP A 392 -13.06 -33.68 -22.19
CA TRP A 392 -12.85 -33.56 -23.64
C TRP A 392 -11.69 -34.46 -24.10
N ILE A 393 -10.54 -34.43 -23.39
CA ILE A 393 -9.37 -35.28 -23.68
C ILE A 393 -9.74 -36.75 -23.63
N GLU A 394 -10.37 -37.19 -22.53
CA GLU A 394 -10.76 -38.59 -22.36
C GLU A 394 -11.83 -39.04 -23.37
N ASN A 395 -12.70 -38.13 -23.80
CA ASN A 395 -13.72 -38.47 -24.80
C ASN A 395 -13.14 -38.53 -26.23
N HIS A 396 -11.95 -37.97 -26.49
CA HIS A 396 -11.24 -38.11 -27.77
C HIS A 396 -10.32 -39.32 -27.78
N ARG A 397 -9.75 -39.72 -26.65
CA ARG A 397 -8.78 -40.83 -26.58
C ARG A 397 -9.44 -42.21 -26.76
N HIS A 398 -10.68 -42.36 -26.37
CA HIS A 398 -11.34 -43.69 -26.38
C HIS A 398 -12.54 -43.68 -27.30
N THR A 399 -12.38 -44.32 -28.48
CA THR A 399 -13.47 -44.74 -29.31
C THR A 399 -14.08 -46.01 -28.71
N ILE A 400 -15.38 -46.21 -28.87
CA ILE A 400 -16.12 -47.41 -28.33
C ILE A 400 -15.43 -48.71 -28.70
N VAL A 401 -14.75 -48.76 -29.85
CA VAL A 401 -14.00 -49.89 -30.38
C VAL A 401 -12.80 -50.27 -29.53
N ASP A 402 -12.10 -49.30 -28.93
CA ASP A 402 -10.90 -49.57 -28.09
C ASP A 402 -11.21 -50.22 -26.76
N ILE A 403 -12.43 -50.09 -26.29
CA ILE A 403 -12.86 -50.63 -24.98
C ILE A 403 -13.34 -52.08 -25.13
N TYR A 404 -13.85 -52.45 -26.32
CA TYR A 404 -14.35 -53.80 -26.61
C TYR A 404 -13.41 -54.63 -27.48
N GLY A 405 -12.41 -54.01 -28.13
CA GLY A 405 -11.44 -54.69 -28.98
C GLY A 405 -10.08 -54.96 -28.35
N GLY A 406 -9.88 -54.62 -27.10
CA GLY A 406 -8.63 -54.93 -26.39
C GLY A 406 -8.68 -56.33 -25.79
N ASN A 407 -8.13 -57.28 -26.46
CA ASN A 407 -7.61 -58.52 -25.88
C ASN A 407 -6.31 -58.23 -25.13
#